data_a9b2c4f80e2825bdc8ab89256477393e
#
_entry.id   a9b2c4f80e2825bdc8ab89256477393e
#
_cell.length_a   1.000
_cell.length_b   1.000
_cell.length_c   1.000
_cell.angle_alpha   90.00
_cell.angle_beta   90.00
_cell.angle_gamma   90.00
#
_symmetry.space_group_name_H-M   'P 1'
#
loop_
_entity.id
_entity.type
_entity.pdbx_description
1 polymer ?
#
loop_
_entity_poly.entity_id
_entity_poly.type
_entity_poly.pdbx_seq_one_letter_code
_entity_poly.pdbx_strand_id
1 'polypeptide(L)'
;MLTVVALHGFTRTPRHLAAFGEACQRRGWNCLRPGLAPRFWPVLMNSRRHLGEVADRLIDSGHLAGAVVMVGHSAGAAAASWMAPRLVDSGVDVLGLVYVDGNDSPNHLIEKAWPRLESLPVRAVMAPPNPCNRDGRLIRFLERERPGSVQVIDGAGHGDFEMQGANIYRRVCGDTSGVTQWRAVQGAVLESVGQLVT
;
A
#
# COMPACT_ATOMS: atom_id res chain seq x y z
N MET A 1 0.89 13.35 -16.21
CA MET A 1 1.87 12.32 -15.77
C MET A 1 1.36 11.73 -14.47
N LEU A 2 1.44 10.40 -14.28
CA LEU A 2 1.03 9.75 -13.04
C LEU A 2 2.26 9.47 -12.16
N THR A 3 2.16 9.81 -10.89
CA THR A 3 3.12 9.40 -9.86
C THR A 3 2.47 8.37 -8.93
N VAL A 4 3.07 7.20 -8.80
CA VAL A 4 2.69 6.17 -7.84
C VAL A 4 3.61 6.27 -6.62
N VAL A 5 3.04 6.48 -5.44
CA VAL A 5 3.79 6.45 -4.17
C VAL A 5 3.59 5.08 -3.54
N ALA A 6 4.61 4.22 -3.62
CA ALA A 6 4.56 2.85 -3.16
C ALA A 6 5.21 2.70 -1.77
N LEU A 7 4.43 2.22 -0.81
CA LEU A 7 4.75 2.15 0.61
C LEU A 7 4.90 0.69 1.06
N HIS A 8 6.07 0.36 1.56
CA HIS A 8 6.44 -1.02 1.97
C HIS A 8 5.81 -1.46 3.29
N GLY A 9 5.81 -2.76 3.53
CA GLY A 9 5.33 -3.37 4.77
C GLY A 9 6.28 -3.20 5.97
N PHE A 10 5.82 -3.69 7.13
CA PHE A 10 6.58 -3.67 8.38
C PHE A 10 7.91 -4.43 8.23
N THR A 11 8.99 -3.91 8.80
CA THR A 11 10.37 -4.44 8.70
C THR A 11 10.95 -4.47 7.29
N ARG A 12 10.27 -3.91 6.31
CA ARG A 12 10.71 -3.83 4.90
C ARG A 12 11.39 -2.50 4.59
N THR A 13 11.86 -2.39 3.38
CA THR A 13 12.55 -1.21 2.86
C THR A 13 12.08 -0.93 1.42
N PRO A 14 12.31 0.27 0.86
CA PRO A 14 11.98 0.59 -0.53
C PRO A 14 12.50 -0.40 -1.58
N ARG A 15 13.59 -1.12 -1.26
CA ARG A 15 14.19 -2.12 -2.16
C ARG A 15 13.27 -3.31 -2.44
N HIS A 16 12.42 -3.68 -1.49
CA HIS A 16 11.46 -4.78 -1.64
C HIS A 16 10.36 -4.48 -2.68
N LEU A 17 10.17 -3.19 -3.00
CA LEU A 17 9.24 -2.73 -4.03
C LEU A 17 9.93 -2.42 -5.38
N ALA A 18 11.18 -2.87 -5.59
CA ALA A 18 11.93 -2.54 -6.80
C ALA A 18 11.23 -3.05 -8.07
N ALA A 19 10.81 -4.32 -8.07
CA ALA A 19 10.13 -4.92 -9.21
C ALA A 19 8.79 -4.24 -9.54
N PHE A 20 8.04 -3.81 -8.52
CA PHE A 20 6.83 -3.00 -8.72
C PHE A 20 7.16 -1.63 -9.32
N GLY A 21 8.22 -0.97 -8.84
CA GLY A 21 8.69 0.30 -9.41
C GLY A 21 9.07 0.17 -10.89
N GLU A 22 9.77 -0.88 -11.28
CA GLU A 22 10.07 -1.19 -12.68
C GLU A 22 8.80 -1.44 -13.51
N ALA A 23 7.81 -2.12 -12.93
CA ALA A 23 6.53 -2.34 -13.60
C ALA A 23 5.75 -1.05 -13.82
N CYS A 24 5.78 -0.11 -12.88
CA CYS A 24 5.24 1.24 -13.06
C CYS A 24 5.96 2.00 -14.19
N GLN A 25 7.29 1.97 -14.20
CA GLN A 25 8.08 2.62 -15.25
C GLN A 25 7.77 2.09 -16.65
N ARG A 26 7.57 0.77 -16.80
CA ARG A 26 7.14 0.17 -18.08
C ARG A 26 5.78 0.68 -18.57
N ARG A 27 4.94 1.22 -17.66
CA ARG A 27 3.66 1.87 -17.98
C ARG A 27 3.77 3.38 -18.18
N GLY A 28 4.99 3.93 -18.13
CA GLY A 28 5.21 5.38 -18.22
C GLY A 28 4.84 6.14 -16.94
N TRP A 29 4.71 5.45 -15.80
CA TRP A 29 4.41 6.06 -14.52
C TRP A 29 5.68 6.31 -13.72
N ASN A 30 5.75 7.45 -13.05
CA ASN A 30 6.77 7.69 -12.04
C ASN A 30 6.45 6.85 -10.79
N CYS A 31 7.46 6.25 -10.14
CA CYS A 31 7.25 5.47 -8.92
C CYS A 31 8.19 5.91 -7.82
N LEU A 32 7.65 6.58 -6.82
CA LEU A 32 8.35 6.97 -5.61
C LEU A 32 8.18 5.89 -4.55
N ARG A 33 9.27 5.53 -3.90
CA ARG A 33 9.31 4.49 -2.87
C ARG A 33 10.01 5.04 -1.62
N PRO A 34 9.32 5.86 -0.82
CA PRO A 34 9.92 6.45 0.37
C PRO A 34 10.18 5.38 1.44
N GLY A 35 11.22 5.58 2.23
CA GLY A 35 11.45 4.82 3.45
C GLY A 35 10.48 5.28 4.54
N LEU A 36 9.65 4.37 5.07
CA LEU A 36 8.66 4.68 6.09
C LEU A 36 9.22 4.70 7.51
N ALA A 37 10.30 3.95 7.75
CA ALA A 37 10.97 3.94 9.05
C ALA A 37 12.40 3.43 8.88
N PRO A 38 13.32 3.83 9.77
CA PRO A 38 14.64 3.19 9.83
C PRO A 38 14.51 1.69 10.12
N ARG A 39 15.36 0.87 9.49
CA ARG A 39 15.32 -0.60 9.61
C ARG A 39 15.29 -1.09 11.07
N PHE A 40 15.96 -0.38 11.97
CA PHE A 40 16.06 -0.76 13.40
C PHE A 40 14.92 -0.20 14.26
N TRP A 41 14.01 0.61 13.69
CA TRP A 41 12.89 1.22 14.39
C TRP A 41 11.58 1.09 13.60
N PRO A 42 11.18 -0.12 13.18
CA PRO A 42 10.01 -0.31 12.33
C PRO A 42 8.71 0.14 13.02
N VAL A 43 8.69 0.25 14.35
CA VAL A 43 7.54 0.74 15.11
C VAL A 43 7.13 2.17 14.74
N LEU A 44 8.04 2.97 14.16
CA LEU A 44 7.74 4.31 13.67
C LEU A 44 6.72 4.32 12.53
N MET A 45 6.55 3.21 11.80
CA MET A 45 5.48 3.06 10.79
C MET A 45 4.06 3.18 11.40
N ASN A 46 3.93 3.05 12.72
CA ASN A 46 2.66 3.23 13.43
C ASN A 46 2.57 4.60 14.12
N SER A 47 3.59 5.45 13.98
CA SER A 47 3.62 6.78 14.58
C SER A 47 3.00 7.81 13.65
N ARG A 48 1.89 8.40 14.07
CA ARG A 48 1.20 9.47 13.34
C ARG A 48 2.12 10.65 13.03
N ARG A 49 2.90 11.09 14.02
CA ARG A 49 3.86 12.18 13.87
C ARG A 49 4.90 11.84 12.82
N HIS A 50 5.52 10.67 12.92
CA HIS A 50 6.57 10.23 12.00
C HIS A 50 6.04 10.10 10.56
N LEU A 51 4.86 9.51 10.37
CA LEU A 51 4.22 9.42 9.04
C LEU A 51 3.86 10.81 8.48
N GLY A 52 3.47 11.76 9.34
CA GLY A 52 3.31 13.16 8.96
C GLY A 52 4.62 13.76 8.44
N GLU A 53 5.73 13.56 9.14
CA GLU A 53 7.07 14.01 8.72
C GLU A 53 7.53 13.35 7.41
N VAL A 54 7.13 12.08 7.15
CA VAL A 54 7.39 11.41 5.86
C VAL A 54 6.59 12.07 4.74
N ALA A 55 5.30 12.39 4.99
CA ALA A 55 4.47 13.08 4.02
C ALA A 55 5.03 14.46 3.69
N ASP A 56 5.47 15.23 4.70
CA ASP A 56 6.08 16.55 4.49
C ASP A 56 7.31 16.48 3.62
N ARG A 57 8.22 15.53 3.91
CA ARG A 57 9.40 15.33 3.06
C ARG A 57 9.05 14.98 1.61
N LEU A 58 7.97 14.24 1.38
CA LEU A 58 7.50 13.95 0.02
C LEU A 58 6.99 15.22 -0.67
N ILE A 59 6.22 16.04 0.04
CA ILE A 59 5.70 17.32 -0.47
C ILE A 59 6.89 18.25 -0.82
N ASP A 60 7.79 18.43 0.12
CA ASP A 60 8.95 19.32 -0.03
C ASP A 60 9.96 18.87 -1.09
N SER A 61 9.95 17.57 -1.43
CA SER A 61 10.88 17.01 -2.42
C SER A 61 10.66 17.52 -3.85
N GLY A 62 9.47 18.04 -4.14
CA GLY A 62 9.06 18.42 -5.50
C GLY A 62 8.89 17.25 -6.48
N HIS A 63 8.98 16.01 -6.00
CA HIS A 63 8.86 14.81 -6.87
C HIS A 63 7.44 14.34 -7.09
N LEU A 64 6.44 14.92 -6.39
CA LEU A 64 5.02 14.61 -6.58
C LEU A 64 4.46 15.38 -7.78
N ALA A 65 4.89 15.00 -8.98
CA ALA A 65 4.47 15.65 -10.20
C ALA A 65 3.21 15.01 -10.78
N GLY A 66 2.23 15.83 -11.16
CA GLY A 66 0.93 15.39 -11.72
C GLY A 66 0.05 14.72 -10.68
N ALA A 67 -0.86 13.87 -11.17
CA ALA A 67 -1.76 13.11 -10.31
C ALA A 67 -1.00 12.01 -9.53
N VAL A 68 -1.46 11.71 -8.33
CA VAL A 68 -0.81 10.77 -7.40
C VAL A 68 -1.76 9.63 -7.05
N VAL A 69 -1.29 8.38 -7.12
CA VAL A 69 -1.95 7.22 -6.52
C VAL A 69 -1.04 6.65 -5.44
N MET A 70 -1.59 6.42 -4.26
CA MET A 70 -0.84 5.81 -3.17
C MET A 70 -1.09 4.30 -3.12
N VAL A 71 -0.02 3.51 -3.13
CA VAL A 71 -0.08 2.04 -3.03
C VAL A 71 0.59 1.61 -1.74
N GLY A 72 -0.12 0.92 -0.86
CA GLY A 72 0.41 0.50 0.44
C GLY A 72 0.32 -1.00 0.66
N HIS A 73 1.46 -1.67 0.88
CA HIS A 73 1.52 -3.08 1.23
C HIS A 73 1.53 -3.28 2.75
N SER A 74 0.70 -4.20 3.24
CA SER A 74 0.70 -4.55 4.68
C SER A 74 0.53 -3.30 5.57
N ALA A 75 1.45 -3.02 6.48
CA ALA A 75 1.49 -1.79 7.28
C ALA A 75 1.60 -0.51 6.43
N GLY A 76 2.09 -0.61 5.19
CA GLY A 76 2.11 0.49 4.24
C GLY A 76 0.71 0.99 3.85
N ALA A 77 -0.32 0.14 3.95
CA ALA A 77 -1.71 0.55 3.76
C ALA A 77 -2.16 1.56 4.83
N ALA A 78 -1.82 1.28 6.09
CA ALA A 78 -2.09 2.20 7.20
C ALA A 78 -1.30 3.52 7.05
N ALA A 79 -0.05 3.44 6.58
CA ALA A 79 0.75 4.62 6.28
C ALA A 79 0.13 5.45 5.14
N ALA A 80 -0.29 4.81 4.03
CA ALA A 80 -0.97 5.47 2.92
C ALA A 80 -2.22 6.22 3.39
N SER A 81 -3.07 5.55 4.18
CA SER A 81 -4.30 6.13 4.72
C SER A 81 -4.03 7.35 5.59
N TRP A 82 -2.97 7.32 6.40
CA TRP A 82 -2.62 8.44 7.28
C TRP A 82 -1.98 9.60 6.53
N MET A 83 -1.19 9.33 5.50
CA MET A 83 -0.47 10.34 4.73
C MET A 83 -1.34 11.00 3.66
N ALA A 84 -2.26 10.27 3.01
CA ALA A 84 -3.06 10.78 1.91
C ALA A 84 -3.81 12.09 2.22
N PRO A 85 -4.53 12.23 3.36
CA PRO A 85 -5.20 13.48 3.68
C PRO A 85 -4.24 14.68 3.79
N ARG A 86 -3.01 14.46 4.25
CA ARG A 86 -2.01 15.52 4.36
C ARG A 86 -1.49 15.97 2.99
N LEU A 87 -1.33 15.04 2.05
CA LEU A 87 -0.99 15.36 0.67
C LEU A 87 -2.11 16.19 0.03
N VAL A 88 -3.37 15.78 0.20
CA VAL A 88 -4.54 16.51 -0.30
C VAL A 88 -4.60 17.91 0.28
N ASP A 89 -4.46 18.07 1.60
CA ASP A 89 -4.46 19.38 2.28
C ASP A 89 -3.34 20.31 1.76
N SER A 90 -2.26 19.72 1.24
CA SER A 90 -1.13 20.47 0.65
C SER A 90 -1.29 20.74 -0.85
N GLY A 91 -2.46 20.44 -1.43
CA GLY A 91 -2.76 20.69 -2.83
C GLY A 91 -2.25 19.63 -3.81
N VAL A 92 -1.80 18.46 -3.31
CA VAL A 92 -1.42 17.33 -4.17
C VAL A 92 -2.69 16.67 -4.71
N ASP A 93 -2.75 16.45 -6.02
CA ASP A 93 -3.86 15.78 -6.70
C ASP A 93 -3.79 14.25 -6.45
N VAL A 94 -4.34 13.80 -5.31
CA VAL A 94 -4.38 12.38 -4.94
C VAL A 94 -5.65 11.75 -5.52
N LEU A 95 -5.50 10.89 -6.53
CA LEU A 95 -6.60 10.21 -7.21
C LEU A 95 -7.22 9.07 -6.38
N GLY A 96 -6.46 8.48 -5.46
CA GLY A 96 -6.95 7.41 -4.61
C GLY A 96 -5.86 6.54 -4.01
N LEU A 97 -6.30 5.45 -3.37
CA LEU A 97 -5.43 4.52 -2.65
C LEU A 97 -5.64 3.08 -3.15
N VAL A 98 -4.56 2.33 -3.23
CA VAL A 98 -4.59 0.88 -3.45
C VAL A 98 -3.93 0.19 -2.26
N TYR A 99 -4.70 -0.61 -1.53
CA TYR A 99 -4.18 -1.45 -0.45
C TYR A 99 -3.79 -2.82 -1.00
N VAL A 100 -2.61 -3.29 -0.65
CA VAL A 100 -2.11 -4.59 -1.07
C VAL A 100 -1.87 -5.44 0.15
N ASP A 101 -2.70 -6.44 0.32
CA ASP A 101 -2.81 -7.27 1.53
C ASP A 101 -2.62 -6.45 2.80
N GLY A 102 -3.36 -5.34 2.82
CA GLY A 102 -3.25 -4.29 3.83
C GLY A 102 -3.63 -4.78 5.22
N ASN A 103 -2.98 -4.19 6.19
CA ASN A 103 -3.29 -4.43 7.60
C ASN A 103 -3.38 -3.09 8.32
N ASP A 104 -4.46 -2.87 9.07
CA ASP A 104 -4.53 -1.72 9.94
C ASP A 104 -3.54 -1.88 11.10
N SER A 105 -2.82 -0.83 11.39
CA SER A 105 -1.80 -0.83 12.44
C SER A 105 -2.44 -1.07 13.81
N PRO A 106 -1.64 -1.44 14.82
CA PRO A 106 -2.14 -1.49 16.21
C PRO A 106 -2.79 -0.19 16.67
N ASN A 107 -2.44 0.93 16.06
CA ASN A 107 -3.00 2.25 16.37
C ASN A 107 -4.26 2.59 15.55
N HIS A 108 -4.80 1.65 14.79
CA HIS A 108 -5.99 1.84 13.97
C HIS A 108 -5.91 3.07 13.05
N LEU A 109 -4.82 3.17 12.30
CA LEU A 109 -4.58 4.36 11.47
C LEU A 109 -5.52 4.44 10.28
N ILE A 110 -5.91 3.30 9.67
CA ILE A 110 -6.89 3.27 8.58
C ILE A 110 -8.25 3.73 9.12
N GLU A 111 -8.76 3.09 10.17
CA GLU A 111 -10.05 3.43 10.77
C GLU A 111 -10.12 4.90 11.19
N LYS A 112 -9.04 5.42 11.77
CA LYS A 112 -8.97 6.83 12.22
C LYS A 112 -8.82 7.85 11.08
N ALA A 113 -8.20 7.47 9.98
CA ALA A 113 -8.09 8.32 8.81
C ALA A 113 -9.37 8.27 7.94
N TRP A 114 -10.19 7.22 8.09
CA TRP A 114 -11.31 6.91 7.21
C TRP A 114 -12.25 8.07 6.92
N PRO A 115 -12.69 8.87 7.92
CA PRO A 115 -13.57 10.03 7.65
C PRO A 115 -12.95 11.06 6.71
N ARG A 116 -11.61 11.14 6.65
CA ARG A 116 -10.89 12.04 5.75
C ARG A 116 -10.58 11.43 4.38
N LEU A 117 -10.93 10.15 4.19
CA LEU A 117 -10.76 9.41 2.94
C LEU A 117 -12.07 9.25 2.18
N GLU A 118 -13.18 9.79 2.68
CA GLU A 118 -14.52 9.60 2.08
C GLU A 118 -14.59 10.00 0.60
N SER A 119 -13.93 11.09 0.23
CA SER A 119 -13.86 11.57 -1.15
C SER A 119 -12.84 10.86 -2.03
N LEU A 120 -11.93 10.07 -1.44
CA LEU A 120 -10.89 9.38 -2.17
C LEU A 120 -11.33 7.95 -2.52
N PRO A 121 -11.28 7.54 -3.79
CA PRO A 121 -11.45 6.15 -4.17
C PRO A 121 -10.42 5.25 -3.49
N VAL A 122 -10.89 4.10 -2.98
CA VAL A 122 -10.04 3.08 -2.38
C VAL A 122 -10.26 1.77 -3.12
N ARG A 123 -9.18 1.10 -3.49
CA ARG A 123 -9.15 -0.27 -4.03
C ARG A 123 -8.29 -1.13 -3.13
N ALA A 124 -8.57 -2.42 -3.10
CA ALA A 124 -7.75 -3.36 -2.34
C ALA A 124 -7.53 -4.65 -3.12
N VAL A 125 -6.29 -5.06 -3.22
CA VAL A 125 -5.87 -6.38 -3.73
C VAL A 125 -5.36 -7.18 -2.54
N MET A 126 -6.08 -8.22 -2.18
CA MET A 126 -5.88 -8.94 -0.92
C MET A 126 -5.53 -10.41 -1.17
N ALA A 127 -4.69 -10.97 -0.33
CA ALA A 127 -4.59 -12.41 -0.16
C ALA A 127 -5.83 -12.93 0.61
N PRO A 128 -6.15 -14.23 0.50
CA PRO A 128 -7.13 -14.84 1.39
C PRO A 128 -6.81 -14.57 2.88
N PRO A 129 -7.81 -14.67 3.77
CA PRO A 129 -7.59 -14.50 5.20
C PRO A 129 -6.41 -15.33 5.72
N ASN A 130 -5.46 -14.68 6.39
CA ASN A 130 -4.26 -15.28 6.94
C ASN A 130 -3.80 -14.51 8.19
N PRO A 131 -2.89 -15.06 9.01
CA PRO A 131 -2.44 -14.39 10.24
C PRO A 131 -1.84 -13.00 10.02
N CYS A 132 -1.20 -12.75 8.88
CA CYS A 132 -0.53 -11.47 8.61
C CYS A 132 -1.50 -10.36 8.18
N ASN A 133 -2.63 -10.71 7.56
CA ASN A 133 -3.71 -9.76 7.28
C ASN A 133 -4.83 -9.79 8.35
N ARG A 134 -4.52 -10.36 9.53
CA ARG A 134 -5.44 -10.50 10.68
C ARG A 134 -6.74 -11.16 10.27
N ASP A 135 -6.63 -12.32 9.65
CA ASP A 135 -7.77 -13.12 9.19
C ASP A 135 -8.77 -12.32 8.33
N GLY A 136 -8.23 -11.45 7.47
CA GLY A 136 -9.02 -10.64 6.55
C GLY A 136 -9.80 -9.50 7.23
N ARG A 137 -9.32 -8.98 8.35
CA ARG A 137 -10.01 -7.86 9.05
C ARG A 137 -10.25 -6.66 8.14
N LEU A 138 -9.24 -6.27 7.34
CA LEU A 138 -9.39 -5.15 6.42
C LEU A 138 -10.35 -5.46 5.26
N ILE A 139 -10.42 -6.71 4.81
CA ILE A 139 -11.40 -7.15 3.81
C ILE A 139 -12.82 -6.84 4.33
N ARG A 140 -13.16 -7.34 5.52
CA ARG A 140 -14.49 -7.12 6.12
C ARG A 140 -14.80 -5.64 6.36
N PHE A 141 -13.80 -4.86 6.75
CA PHE A 141 -13.95 -3.41 6.91
C PHE A 141 -14.29 -2.75 5.57
N LEU A 142 -13.52 -3.01 4.53
CA LEU A 142 -13.71 -2.40 3.22
C LEU A 142 -15.00 -2.85 2.53
N GLU A 143 -15.37 -4.12 2.66
CA GLU A 143 -16.65 -4.63 2.12
C GLU A 143 -17.86 -3.91 2.73
N ARG A 144 -17.77 -3.47 4.00
CA ARG A 144 -18.80 -2.67 4.66
C ARG A 144 -18.76 -1.20 4.22
N GLU A 145 -17.58 -0.59 4.18
CA GLU A 145 -17.42 0.86 3.95
C GLU A 145 -17.39 1.23 2.46
N ARG A 146 -16.94 0.33 1.60
CA ARG A 146 -16.75 0.50 0.15
C ARG A 146 -17.06 -0.82 -0.58
N PRO A 147 -18.32 -1.26 -0.65
CA PRO A 147 -18.66 -2.51 -1.33
C PRO A 147 -18.09 -2.59 -2.75
N GLY A 148 -17.51 -3.74 -3.09
CA GLY A 148 -16.90 -3.96 -4.41
C GLY A 148 -15.53 -3.33 -4.61
N SER A 149 -14.90 -2.77 -3.57
CA SER A 149 -13.54 -2.22 -3.65
C SER A 149 -12.45 -3.26 -3.45
N VAL A 150 -12.80 -4.49 -3.03
CA VAL A 150 -11.86 -5.55 -2.69
C VAL A 150 -11.80 -6.61 -3.77
N GLN A 151 -10.61 -6.95 -4.20
CA GLN A 151 -10.30 -8.11 -5.03
C GLN A 151 -9.43 -9.06 -4.22
N VAL A 152 -9.92 -10.27 -3.96
CA VAL A 152 -9.14 -11.34 -3.34
C VAL A 152 -8.50 -12.17 -4.44
N ILE A 153 -7.19 -12.42 -4.36
CA ILE A 153 -6.44 -13.24 -5.31
C ILE A 153 -6.26 -14.62 -4.70
N ASP A 154 -6.95 -15.61 -5.23
CA ASP A 154 -6.87 -17.00 -4.75
C ASP A 154 -5.45 -17.55 -4.82
N GLY A 155 -5.04 -18.19 -3.73
CA GLY A 155 -3.70 -18.74 -3.58
C GLY A 155 -2.58 -17.72 -3.40
N ALA A 156 -2.88 -16.42 -3.37
CA ALA A 156 -1.89 -15.42 -3.03
C ALA A 156 -1.53 -15.46 -1.55
N GLY A 157 -0.29 -15.15 -1.24
CA GLY A 157 0.21 -14.99 0.11
C GLY A 157 0.54 -13.52 0.44
N HIS A 158 0.74 -13.25 1.73
CA HIS A 158 1.04 -11.90 2.22
C HIS A 158 2.29 -11.28 1.57
N GLY A 159 3.27 -12.09 1.22
CA GLY A 159 4.53 -11.63 0.63
C GLY A 159 4.52 -11.42 -0.88
N ASP A 160 3.45 -11.77 -1.58
CA ASP A 160 3.44 -11.81 -3.05
C ASP A 160 3.47 -10.46 -3.75
N PHE A 161 3.32 -9.37 -3.04
CA PHE A 161 3.52 -8.05 -3.62
C PHE A 161 5.00 -7.62 -3.63
N GLU A 162 5.74 -8.00 -2.62
CA GLU A 162 7.14 -7.65 -2.46
C GLU A 162 8.05 -8.65 -3.24
N MET A 163 9.32 -8.33 -3.39
CA MET A 163 10.25 -9.18 -4.12
C MET A 163 10.29 -10.62 -3.61
N GLN A 164 10.46 -11.55 -4.53
CA GLN A 164 10.69 -12.98 -4.28
C GLN A 164 11.68 -13.22 -3.15
N GLY A 165 11.38 -14.21 -2.30
CA GLY A 165 12.34 -14.72 -1.32
C GLY A 165 12.10 -14.31 0.12
N ALA A 166 10.96 -13.75 0.43
CA ALA A 166 10.59 -13.48 1.82
C ALA A 166 10.24 -14.78 2.58
N ASN A 167 11.23 -15.64 2.78
CA ASN A 167 11.08 -16.89 3.54
C ASN A 167 10.47 -16.69 4.93
N ILE A 168 10.60 -15.47 5.49
CA ILE A 168 10.00 -15.12 6.77
C ILE A 168 8.47 -15.09 6.68
N TYR A 169 7.89 -14.59 5.61
CA TYR A 169 6.43 -14.58 5.43
C TYR A 169 5.87 -15.99 5.28
N ARG A 170 6.57 -16.88 4.59
CA ARG A 170 6.18 -18.30 4.52
C ARG A 170 6.05 -18.94 5.89
N ARG A 171 6.99 -18.63 6.80
CA ARG A 171 6.96 -19.18 8.16
C ARG A 171 5.94 -18.51 9.07
N VAL A 172 5.79 -17.19 8.97
CA VAL A 172 4.97 -16.40 9.90
C VAL A 172 3.53 -16.28 9.44
N CYS A 173 3.32 -16.17 8.11
CA CYS A 173 2.00 -15.95 7.53
C CYS A 173 1.37 -17.22 6.95
N GLY A 174 2.12 -18.34 6.93
CA GLY A 174 1.67 -19.59 6.29
C GLY A 174 1.66 -19.51 4.77
N ASP A 175 2.41 -18.59 4.16
CA ASP A 175 2.43 -18.41 2.71
C ASP A 175 2.99 -19.64 2.00
N THR A 176 2.21 -20.17 1.07
CA THR A 176 2.63 -21.26 0.15
C THR A 176 2.76 -20.81 -1.30
N SER A 177 2.58 -19.52 -1.52
CA SER A 177 2.53 -18.88 -2.84
C SER A 177 3.87 -18.91 -3.60
N GLY A 178 3.79 -18.75 -4.90
CA GLY A 178 4.91 -18.82 -5.83
C GLY A 178 4.94 -17.67 -6.85
N VAL A 179 5.76 -17.80 -7.88
CA VAL A 179 5.95 -16.79 -8.94
C VAL A 179 4.64 -16.44 -9.66
N THR A 180 3.74 -17.40 -9.82
CA THR A 180 2.45 -17.20 -10.50
C THR A 180 1.58 -16.23 -9.71
N GLN A 181 1.45 -16.45 -8.40
CA GLN A 181 0.68 -15.59 -7.51
C GLN A 181 1.28 -14.20 -7.40
N TRP A 182 2.61 -14.11 -7.30
CA TRP A 182 3.31 -12.83 -7.34
C TRP A 182 2.97 -12.01 -8.60
N ARG A 183 2.97 -12.65 -9.79
CA ARG A 183 2.59 -11.98 -11.05
C ARG A 183 1.12 -11.57 -11.07
N ALA A 184 0.24 -12.41 -10.55
CA ALA A 184 -1.19 -12.11 -10.46
C ALA A 184 -1.45 -10.91 -9.55
N VAL A 185 -0.83 -10.86 -8.36
CA VAL A 185 -0.93 -9.73 -7.43
C VAL A 185 -0.37 -8.45 -8.05
N GLN A 186 0.82 -8.50 -8.65
CA GLN A 186 1.42 -7.34 -9.33
C GLN A 186 0.51 -6.82 -10.45
N GLY A 187 -0.05 -7.72 -11.27
CA GLY A 187 -0.98 -7.38 -12.34
C GLY A 187 -2.24 -6.68 -11.82
N ALA A 188 -2.89 -7.26 -10.81
CA ALA A 188 -4.09 -6.71 -10.20
C ALA A 188 -3.86 -5.33 -9.54
N VAL A 189 -2.70 -5.14 -8.91
CA VAL A 189 -2.35 -3.82 -8.33
C VAL A 189 -2.16 -2.77 -9.42
N LEU A 190 -1.45 -3.10 -10.50
CA LEU A 190 -1.26 -2.17 -11.63
C LEU A 190 -2.58 -1.86 -12.35
N GLU A 191 -3.50 -2.81 -12.44
CA GLU A 191 -4.84 -2.60 -12.96
C GLU A 191 -5.65 -1.68 -12.04
N SER A 192 -5.64 -1.94 -10.73
CA SER A 192 -6.30 -1.10 -9.73
C SER A 192 -5.80 0.34 -9.77
N VAL A 193 -4.48 0.56 -9.95
CA VAL A 193 -3.91 1.91 -10.17
C VAL A 193 -4.47 2.52 -11.46
N GLY A 194 -4.51 1.76 -12.56
CA GLY A 194 -5.05 2.23 -13.84
C GLY A 194 -6.51 2.66 -13.75
N GLN A 195 -7.34 1.94 -13.00
CA GLN A 195 -8.75 2.26 -12.77
C GLN A 195 -8.98 3.54 -11.95
N LEU A 196 -8.01 4.01 -11.19
CA LEU A 196 -8.08 5.28 -10.45
C LEU A 196 -7.71 6.49 -11.33
N VAL A 197 -7.16 6.27 -12.51
CA VAL A 197 -6.67 7.31 -13.42
C VAL A 197 -7.69 7.63 -14.52
N THR A 198 -8.64 6.73 -14.75
CA THR A 198 -9.73 6.89 -15.74
C THR A 198 -10.93 7.58 -15.15
#